data_f0a3bddd3155071e514c277ad9ece424
#
_entry.id   f0a3bddd3155071e514c277ad9ece424
#
_cell.length_a   1.000
_cell.length_b   1.000
_cell.length_c   1.000
_cell.angle_alpha   90.00
_cell.angle_beta   90.00
_cell.angle_gamma   90.00
#
_symmetry.space_group_name_H-M   'P 1'
#
loop_
_entity.id
_entity.type
_entity.pdbx_description
1 polymer ?
#
loop_
_entity_poly.entity_id
_entity_poly.type
_entity_poly.pdbx_seq_one_letter_code
_entity_poly.pdbx_strand_id
1 'polypeptide(L)'
;GAAQRLDHDWLKKQMPSDGTVQFTDLTNSRGVFVVAGPKSRELLQRLTENDLSNDAFKWLTSKKIELGYAPLIAARVNFVGELGWELHHPIEYQNYIFDALFSAGKDLGVKPFGIRAMDMMRLEKSYRMVGTEMSIEYSAFESGLDRFINLQKPDFHGRENLLSWQQRGFNNSF
;
A
#
# COMPACT_ATOMS: atom_id res chain seq x y z
N GLY A 1 6.55 -8.03 -6.46
CA GLY A 1 7.74 -7.26 -6.12
C GLY A 1 9.00 -8.12 -6.06
N ALA A 2 10.15 -7.53 -5.77
CA ALA A 2 11.44 -8.25 -5.74
C ALA A 2 11.44 -9.42 -4.72
N ALA A 3 10.69 -9.31 -3.64
CA ALA A 3 10.58 -10.32 -2.59
C ALA A 3 9.38 -11.29 -2.78
N GLN A 4 8.64 -11.21 -3.87
CA GLN A 4 7.38 -11.95 -4.06
C GLN A 4 7.52 -13.45 -3.78
N ARG A 5 8.58 -14.10 -4.31
CA ARG A 5 8.79 -15.53 -4.11
C ARG A 5 9.08 -15.85 -2.64
N LEU A 6 9.90 -15.06 -1.98
CA LEU A 6 10.23 -15.21 -0.56
C LEU A 6 8.98 -15.05 0.31
N ASP A 7 8.19 -14.01 0.07
CA ASP A 7 6.95 -13.75 0.79
C ASP A 7 5.93 -14.87 0.58
N HIS A 8 5.80 -15.36 -0.66
CA HIS A 8 4.91 -16.45 -1.01
C HIS A 8 5.30 -17.78 -0.29
N ASP A 9 6.59 -18.12 -0.30
CA ASP A 9 7.09 -19.34 0.35
C ASP A 9 6.92 -19.25 1.88
N TRP A 10 7.18 -18.04 2.45
CA TRP A 10 6.97 -17.79 3.87
C TRP A 10 5.48 -17.94 4.27
N LEU A 11 4.58 -17.28 3.56
CA LEU A 11 3.14 -17.36 3.82
C LEU A 11 2.64 -18.80 3.73
N LYS A 12 3.02 -19.54 2.69
CA LYS A 12 2.65 -20.97 2.56
C LYS A 12 3.15 -21.81 3.73
N LYS A 13 4.37 -21.56 4.19
CA LYS A 13 4.96 -22.28 5.33
C LYS A 13 4.22 -22.02 6.65
N GLN A 14 3.63 -20.85 6.79
CA GLN A 14 2.91 -20.45 8.01
C GLN A 14 1.39 -20.77 7.95
N MET A 15 0.89 -21.24 6.81
CA MET A 15 -0.53 -21.59 6.69
C MET A 15 -0.89 -22.79 7.58
N PRO A 16 -2.07 -22.74 8.24
CA PRO A 16 -2.62 -23.91 8.90
C PRO A 16 -2.83 -25.05 7.91
N SER A 17 -2.58 -26.29 8.34
CA SER A 17 -2.77 -27.48 7.51
C SER A 17 -4.22 -27.97 7.46
N ASP A 18 -5.12 -27.34 8.20
CA ASP A 18 -6.53 -27.73 8.36
C ASP A 18 -7.47 -27.22 7.24
N GLY A 19 -6.93 -26.50 6.26
CA GLY A 19 -7.70 -25.97 5.13
C GLY A 19 -8.55 -24.73 5.45
N THR A 20 -8.48 -24.17 6.64
CA THR A 20 -9.22 -22.95 7.04
C THR A 20 -8.72 -21.70 6.36
N VAL A 21 -7.48 -21.71 5.86
CA VAL A 21 -6.86 -20.61 5.12
C VAL A 21 -6.54 -21.02 3.70
N GLN A 22 -6.97 -20.20 2.74
CA GLN A 22 -6.65 -20.37 1.33
C GLN A 22 -5.73 -19.25 0.88
N PHE A 23 -4.71 -19.58 0.09
CA PHE A 23 -3.77 -18.66 -0.50
C PHE A 23 -3.84 -18.76 -2.03
N THR A 24 -4.16 -17.64 -2.68
CA THR A 24 -4.28 -17.56 -4.14
C THR A 24 -3.36 -16.47 -4.67
N ASP A 25 -2.47 -16.83 -5.59
CA ASP A 25 -1.63 -15.86 -6.32
C ASP A 25 -2.44 -15.25 -7.48
N LEU A 26 -2.68 -13.94 -7.40
CA LEU A 26 -3.41 -13.16 -8.39
C LEU A 26 -2.50 -12.22 -9.19
N THR A 27 -1.19 -12.33 -9.08
CA THR A 27 -0.21 -11.38 -9.62
C THR A 27 -0.43 -11.09 -11.11
N ASN A 28 -0.70 -12.11 -11.92
CA ASN A 28 -0.89 -11.94 -13.37
C ASN A 28 -2.32 -11.58 -13.78
N SER A 29 -3.26 -11.59 -12.85
CA SER A 29 -4.68 -11.28 -13.12
C SER A 29 -5.10 -9.90 -12.62
N ARG A 30 -4.23 -9.19 -11.92
CA ARG A 30 -4.52 -7.89 -11.31
C ARG A 30 -3.49 -6.84 -11.69
N GLY A 31 -3.99 -5.64 -12.01
CA GLY A 31 -3.21 -4.42 -12.11
C GLY A 31 -3.48 -3.48 -10.95
N VAL A 32 -2.55 -2.56 -10.69
CA VAL A 32 -2.72 -1.51 -9.68
C VAL A 32 -2.25 -0.19 -10.26
N PHE A 33 -3.11 0.82 -10.28
CA PHE A 33 -2.71 2.20 -10.49
C PHE A 33 -2.70 2.96 -9.18
N VAL A 34 -1.68 3.78 -8.97
CA VAL A 34 -1.64 4.75 -7.89
C VAL A 34 -1.98 6.12 -8.45
N VAL A 35 -3.06 6.72 -7.96
CA VAL A 35 -3.46 8.09 -8.29
C VAL A 35 -3.24 8.94 -7.05
N ALA A 36 -2.28 9.85 -7.08
CA ALA A 36 -1.90 10.66 -5.93
C ALA A 36 -1.75 12.14 -6.30
N GLY A 37 -1.99 13.01 -5.33
CA GLY A 37 -1.90 14.44 -5.43
C GLY A 37 -3.17 15.16 -4.98
N PRO A 38 -3.12 16.48 -4.78
CA PRO A 38 -4.22 17.26 -4.20
C PRO A 38 -5.51 17.21 -5.05
N LYS A 39 -5.40 17.00 -6.37
CA LYS A 39 -6.53 16.90 -7.30
C LYS A 39 -6.97 15.47 -7.59
N SER A 40 -6.39 14.46 -6.94
CA SER A 40 -6.70 13.05 -7.18
C SER A 40 -8.17 12.70 -6.97
N ARG A 41 -8.82 13.29 -5.94
CA ARG A 41 -10.26 13.12 -5.71
C ARG A 41 -11.09 13.71 -6.83
N GLU A 42 -10.79 14.92 -7.24
CA GLU A 42 -11.50 15.59 -8.35
C GLU A 42 -11.40 14.75 -9.63
N LEU A 43 -10.20 14.26 -9.95
CA LEU A 43 -9.97 13.39 -11.08
C LEU A 43 -10.82 12.12 -11.01
N LEU A 44 -10.75 11.39 -9.91
CA LEU A 44 -11.47 10.15 -9.77
C LEU A 44 -13.00 10.34 -9.74
N GLN A 45 -13.49 11.41 -9.11
CA GLN A 45 -14.92 11.70 -9.06
C GLN A 45 -15.54 11.99 -10.43
N ARG A 46 -14.75 12.39 -11.43
CA ARG A 46 -15.20 12.52 -12.82
C ARG A 46 -15.47 11.18 -13.50
N LEU A 47 -14.94 10.10 -12.95
CA LEU A 47 -14.96 8.76 -13.54
C LEU A 47 -15.83 7.76 -12.78
N THR A 48 -16.40 8.16 -11.64
CA THR A 48 -17.23 7.28 -10.83
C THR A 48 -18.43 8.02 -10.23
N GLU A 49 -19.57 7.33 -10.16
CA GLU A 49 -20.77 7.79 -9.42
C GLU A 49 -20.64 7.58 -7.91
N ASN A 50 -19.63 6.81 -7.45
CA ASN A 50 -19.41 6.58 -6.04
C ASN A 50 -18.89 7.84 -5.35
N ASP A 51 -19.43 8.18 -4.19
CA ASP A 51 -18.97 9.30 -3.38
C ASP A 51 -17.58 9.02 -2.79
N LEU A 52 -16.61 9.85 -3.20
CA LEU A 52 -15.21 9.80 -2.75
C LEU A 52 -14.90 10.87 -1.69
N SER A 53 -15.92 11.52 -1.10
CA SER A 53 -15.74 12.48 -0.01
C SER A 53 -15.04 11.86 1.21
N ASN A 54 -14.57 12.68 2.13
CA ASN A 54 -13.95 12.18 3.37
C ASN A 54 -14.94 11.40 4.24
N ASP A 55 -16.21 11.78 4.23
CA ASP A 55 -17.24 11.14 5.04
C ASP A 55 -17.63 9.78 4.47
N ALA A 56 -17.78 9.70 3.15
CA ALA A 56 -18.14 8.47 2.48
C ALA A 56 -16.96 7.51 2.30
N PHE A 57 -15.74 8.01 2.10
CA PHE A 57 -14.56 7.20 1.87
C PHE A 57 -13.42 7.59 2.81
N LYS A 58 -13.41 7.02 4.01
CA LYS A 58 -12.43 7.36 5.06
C LYS A 58 -11.02 6.90 4.70
N TRP A 59 -10.04 7.60 5.24
CA TRP A 59 -8.64 7.21 5.12
C TRP A 59 -8.38 5.81 5.70
N LEU A 60 -7.47 5.07 5.10
CA LEU A 60 -7.14 3.66 5.41
C LEU A 60 -8.32 2.68 5.25
N THR A 61 -9.27 3.01 4.37
CA THR A 61 -10.33 2.09 4.00
C THR A 61 -10.25 1.70 2.52
N SER A 62 -10.92 0.62 2.16
CA SER A 62 -11.08 0.20 0.78
C SER A 62 -12.55 -0.02 0.44
N LYS A 63 -12.92 0.23 -0.82
CA LYS A 63 -14.27 0.03 -1.35
C LYS A 63 -14.21 -0.57 -2.74
N LYS A 64 -15.20 -1.38 -3.05
CA LYS A 64 -15.50 -1.75 -4.44
C LYS A 64 -16.21 -0.56 -5.08
N ILE A 65 -15.71 -0.11 -6.20
CA ILE A 65 -16.30 0.97 -7.00
C ILE A 65 -16.24 0.60 -8.48
N GLU A 66 -16.95 1.34 -9.29
CA GLU A 66 -16.84 1.30 -10.75
C GLU A 66 -16.20 2.60 -11.23
N LEU A 67 -15.20 2.48 -12.10
CA LEU A 67 -14.55 3.61 -12.77
C LEU A 67 -14.94 3.53 -14.26
N GLY A 68 -15.94 4.31 -14.65
CA GLY A 68 -16.67 4.07 -15.87
C GLY A 68 -17.35 2.69 -15.83
N TYR A 69 -16.93 1.78 -16.72
CA TYR A 69 -17.40 0.38 -16.71
C TYR A 69 -16.41 -0.62 -16.10
N ALA A 70 -15.30 -0.14 -15.56
CA ALA A 70 -14.29 -1.00 -14.96
C ALA A 70 -14.55 -1.23 -13.46
N PRO A 71 -14.91 -2.45 -13.01
CA PRO A 71 -15.04 -2.76 -11.60
C PRO A 71 -13.66 -2.86 -10.96
N LEU A 72 -13.47 -2.23 -9.82
CA LEU A 72 -12.20 -2.25 -9.10
C LEU A 72 -12.38 -2.11 -7.59
N ILE A 73 -11.31 -2.39 -6.86
CA ILE A 73 -11.19 -2.05 -5.44
C ILE A 73 -10.32 -0.81 -5.34
N ALA A 74 -10.89 0.29 -4.88
CA ALA A 74 -10.13 1.47 -4.52
C ALA A 74 -9.74 1.40 -3.05
N ALA A 75 -8.46 1.54 -2.75
CA ALA A 75 -7.95 1.67 -1.39
C ALA A 75 -7.45 3.10 -1.18
N ARG A 76 -8.00 3.80 -0.19
CA ARG A 76 -7.58 5.18 0.11
C ARG A 76 -6.28 5.18 0.91
N VAL A 77 -5.23 4.80 0.24
CA VAL A 77 -3.85 4.74 0.73
C VAL A 77 -2.90 5.20 -0.37
N ASN A 78 -1.74 5.66 0.00
CA ASN A 78 -0.61 5.84 -0.92
C ASN A 78 0.70 5.93 -0.14
N PHE A 79 1.80 5.81 -0.85
CA PHE A 79 3.13 5.83 -0.26
C PHE A 79 3.87 7.16 -0.42
N VAL A 80 3.23 8.18 -1.01
CA VAL A 80 3.85 9.49 -1.25
C VAL A 80 3.38 10.59 -0.28
N GLY A 81 2.49 10.24 0.67
CA GLY A 81 2.01 11.15 1.71
C GLY A 81 1.09 12.26 1.21
N GLU A 82 0.52 12.12 0.01
CA GLU A 82 -0.48 13.00 -0.58
C GLU A 82 -1.88 12.37 -0.49
N LEU A 83 -2.92 13.12 -0.85
CA LEU A 83 -4.24 12.53 -1.08
C LEU A 83 -4.14 11.55 -2.25
N GLY A 84 -4.68 10.33 -2.10
CA GLY A 84 -4.58 9.37 -3.17
C GLY A 84 -5.27 8.05 -2.90
N TRP A 85 -5.31 7.25 -3.95
CA TRP A 85 -5.89 5.90 -3.96
C TRP A 85 -5.03 4.94 -4.76
N GLU A 86 -4.98 3.69 -4.29
CA GLU A 86 -4.59 2.55 -5.10
C GLU A 86 -5.84 1.93 -5.74
N LEU A 87 -5.81 1.75 -7.04
CA LEU A 87 -6.89 1.23 -7.85
C LEU A 87 -6.54 -0.20 -8.29
N HIS A 88 -6.97 -1.18 -7.50
CA HIS A 88 -6.75 -2.60 -7.78
C HIS A 88 -7.84 -3.12 -8.71
N HIS A 89 -7.48 -3.48 -9.94
CA HIS A 89 -8.42 -3.84 -10.99
C HIS A 89 -8.04 -5.15 -11.68
N PRO A 90 -9.00 -5.85 -12.31
CA PRO A 90 -8.68 -6.95 -13.21
C PRO A 90 -7.82 -6.46 -14.37
N ILE A 91 -6.84 -7.26 -14.78
CA ILE A 91 -5.79 -6.83 -15.74
C ILE A 91 -6.37 -6.44 -17.11
N GLU A 92 -7.50 -7.01 -17.50
CA GLU A 92 -8.20 -6.70 -18.76
C GLU A 92 -8.67 -5.24 -18.87
N TYR A 93 -8.84 -4.55 -17.73
CA TYR A 93 -9.22 -3.12 -17.71
C TYR A 93 -8.02 -2.16 -17.66
N GLN A 94 -6.79 -2.68 -17.65
CA GLN A 94 -5.57 -1.87 -17.50
C GLN A 94 -5.51 -0.69 -18.47
N ASN A 95 -5.63 -0.95 -19.76
CA ASN A 95 -5.53 0.09 -20.78
C ASN A 95 -6.70 1.08 -20.70
N TYR A 96 -7.92 0.57 -20.52
CA TYR A 96 -9.10 1.42 -20.37
C TYR A 96 -8.97 2.40 -19.20
N ILE A 97 -8.59 1.92 -18.02
CA ILE A 97 -8.42 2.76 -16.82
C ILE A 97 -7.32 3.79 -17.04
N PHE A 98 -6.19 3.40 -17.64
CA PHE A 98 -5.11 4.32 -17.97
C PHE A 98 -5.60 5.46 -18.86
N ASP A 99 -6.25 5.15 -19.99
CA ASP A 99 -6.74 6.14 -20.93
C ASP A 99 -7.81 7.03 -20.32
N ALA A 100 -8.71 6.47 -19.52
CA ALA A 100 -9.75 7.21 -18.81
C ALA A 100 -9.16 8.23 -17.82
N LEU A 101 -8.16 7.82 -17.01
CA LEU A 101 -7.47 8.70 -16.08
C LEU A 101 -6.77 9.88 -16.78
N PHE A 102 -6.06 9.61 -17.87
CA PHE A 102 -5.36 10.67 -18.62
C PHE A 102 -6.34 11.57 -19.38
N SER A 103 -7.41 11.03 -19.94
CA SER A 103 -8.44 11.82 -20.60
C SER A 103 -9.15 12.76 -19.62
N ALA A 104 -9.64 12.23 -18.50
CA ALA A 104 -10.37 13.00 -17.49
C ALA A 104 -9.47 13.98 -16.71
N GLY A 105 -8.17 13.70 -16.62
CA GLY A 105 -7.20 14.51 -15.88
C GLY A 105 -6.43 15.52 -16.72
N LYS A 106 -6.70 15.66 -17.99
CA LYS A 106 -5.93 16.50 -18.91
C LYS A 106 -5.84 17.96 -18.44
N ASP A 107 -6.94 18.56 -18.08
CA ASP A 107 -7.03 19.93 -17.56
C ASP A 107 -6.56 20.06 -16.10
N LEU A 108 -6.53 18.95 -15.36
CA LEU A 108 -5.99 18.89 -13.99
C LEU A 108 -4.48 18.77 -13.94
N GLY A 109 -3.83 18.56 -15.09
CA GLY A 109 -2.39 18.41 -15.21
C GLY A 109 -1.88 17.05 -14.75
N VAL A 110 -2.67 15.98 -14.94
CA VAL A 110 -2.25 14.61 -14.63
C VAL A 110 -0.98 14.25 -15.41
N LYS A 111 -0.03 13.63 -14.74
CA LYS A 111 1.25 13.18 -15.33
C LYS A 111 1.66 11.84 -14.72
N PRO A 112 2.34 10.99 -15.49
CA PRO A 112 2.96 9.80 -14.92
C PRO A 112 4.15 10.22 -14.06
N PHE A 113 4.43 9.47 -13.00
CA PHE A 113 5.64 9.63 -12.19
C PHE A 113 6.32 8.27 -11.99
N GLY A 114 7.65 8.29 -11.97
CA GLY A 114 8.44 7.08 -11.83
C GLY A 114 8.79 6.75 -10.38
N ILE A 115 9.34 5.56 -10.18
CA ILE A 115 9.71 5.03 -8.85
C ILE A 115 10.69 5.93 -8.08
N ARG A 116 11.60 6.62 -8.78
CA ARG A 116 12.54 7.56 -8.13
C ARG A 116 11.83 8.79 -7.59
N ALA A 117 10.83 9.32 -8.32
CA ALA A 117 10.01 10.43 -7.83
C ALA A 117 9.17 9.99 -6.63
N MET A 118 8.60 8.78 -6.67
CA MET A 118 7.90 8.17 -5.54
C MET A 118 8.81 8.08 -4.30
N ASP A 119 10.05 7.62 -4.49
CA ASP A 119 11.03 7.49 -3.39
C ASP A 119 11.37 8.84 -2.76
N MET A 120 11.58 9.88 -3.56
CA MET A 120 11.81 11.24 -3.04
C MET A 120 10.60 11.76 -2.26
N MET A 121 9.39 11.60 -2.80
CA MET A 121 8.16 12.06 -2.14
C MET A 121 7.89 11.33 -0.82
N ARG A 122 8.13 10.01 -0.75
CA ARG A 122 7.96 9.25 0.50
C ARG A 122 8.97 9.69 1.56
N LEU A 123 10.22 10.00 1.15
CA LEU A 123 11.27 10.50 2.04
C LEU A 123 10.89 11.86 2.65
N GLU A 124 10.33 12.79 1.87
CA GLU A 124 9.84 14.07 2.36
C GLU A 124 8.78 13.92 3.47
N LYS A 125 8.07 12.80 3.50
CA LYS A 125 7.06 12.46 4.51
C LYS A 125 7.58 11.50 5.58
N SER A 126 8.86 11.16 5.55
CA SER A 126 9.49 10.17 6.45
C SER A 126 8.82 8.79 6.41
N TYR A 127 8.28 8.38 5.27
CA TYR A 127 7.73 7.04 5.09
C TYR A 127 8.85 6.03 4.87
N ARG A 128 8.83 4.96 5.66
CA ARG A 128 9.83 3.90 5.62
C ARG A 128 9.57 2.94 4.46
N MET A 129 10.65 2.49 3.80
CA MET A 129 10.59 1.52 2.71
C MET A 129 11.19 0.19 3.13
N VAL A 130 10.54 -0.89 2.75
CA VAL A 130 11.07 -2.25 2.93
C VAL A 130 12.33 -2.43 2.08
N GLY A 131 13.40 -2.93 2.69
CA GLY A 131 14.71 -3.12 2.04
C GLY A 131 15.65 -1.91 2.16
N THR A 132 15.18 -0.80 2.75
CA THR A 132 15.99 0.37 3.10
C THR A 132 15.93 0.61 4.60
N GLU A 133 15.04 1.48 5.09
CA GLU A 133 14.90 1.73 6.53
C GLU A 133 14.27 0.56 7.29
N MET A 134 13.49 -0.29 6.62
CA MET A 134 12.95 -1.54 7.15
C MET A 134 13.72 -2.72 6.56
N SER A 135 14.90 -3.01 7.11
CA SER A 135 15.76 -4.11 6.71
C SER A 135 16.02 -5.06 7.89
N ILE A 136 16.71 -6.16 7.64
CA ILE A 136 17.11 -7.10 8.70
C ILE A 136 18.22 -6.54 9.62
N GLU A 137 18.84 -5.43 9.27
CA GLU A 137 19.91 -4.78 10.02
C GLU A 137 19.39 -3.91 11.16
N TYR A 138 18.13 -3.47 11.06
CA TYR A 138 17.49 -2.56 12.01
C TYR A 138 16.29 -3.20 12.67
N SER A 139 16.13 -2.96 13.96
CA SER A 139 14.92 -3.34 14.67
C SER A 139 13.76 -2.42 14.24
N ALA A 140 12.55 -2.87 14.49
CA ALA A 140 11.37 -2.03 14.25
C ALA A 140 11.36 -0.74 15.11
N PHE A 141 12.05 -0.75 16.27
CA PHE A 141 12.20 0.44 17.12
C PHE A 141 13.13 1.46 16.48
N GLU A 142 14.28 1.03 15.97
CA GLU A 142 15.23 1.90 15.25
C GLU A 142 14.60 2.51 14.00
N SER A 143 13.72 1.78 13.35
CA SER A 143 12.94 2.26 12.20
C SER A 143 11.75 3.17 12.58
N GLY A 144 11.54 3.46 13.87
CA GLY A 144 10.43 4.31 14.34
C GLY A 144 9.04 3.70 14.12
N LEU A 145 8.93 2.37 14.17
CA LEU A 145 7.70 1.61 13.97
C LEU A 145 7.08 1.12 15.29
N ASP A 146 7.61 1.55 16.44
CA ASP A 146 7.17 1.17 17.78
C ASP A 146 5.67 1.35 17.99
N ARG A 147 5.09 2.43 17.46
CA ARG A 147 3.64 2.72 17.53
C ARG A 147 2.75 1.65 16.88
N PHE A 148 3.30 0.81 16.01
CA PHE A 148 2.59 -0.28 15.34
C PHE A 148 2.78 -1.63 16.04
N ILE A 149 3.58 -1.68 17.12
CA ILE A 149 3.93 -2.90 17.82
C ILE A 149 3.25 -2.93 19.18
N ASN A 150 2.39 -3.91 19.38
CA ASN A 150 1.76 -4.15 20.68
C ASN A 150 2.50 -5.29 21.42
N LEU A 151 3.48 -4.94 22.26
CA LEU A 151 4.21 -5.90 23.09
C LEU A 151 3.38 -6.53 24.21
N GLN A 152 2.18 -5.97 24.52
CA GLN A 152 1.25 -6.55 25.50
C GLN A 152 0.48 -7.74 24.93
N LYS A 153 0.48 -7.93 23.62
CA LYS A 153 -0.07 -9.13 22.99
C LYS A 153 0.67 -10.37 23.52
N PRO A 154 -0.06 -11.45 23.95
CA PRO A 154 0.56 -12.57 24.65
C PRO A 154 1.63 -13.30 23.82
N ASP A 155 1.37 -13.49 22.52
CA ASP A 155 2.32 -14.11 21.63
C ASP A 155 2.20 -13.60 20.20
N PHE A 156 3.35 -13.48 19.52
CA PHE A 156 3.47 -13.29 18.08
C PHE A 156 4.93 -13.56 17.64
N HIS A 157 5.10 -13.90 16.38
CA HIS A 157 6.42 -14.22 15.84
C HIS A 157 7.40 -13.03 16.00
N GLY A 158 8.54 -13.26 16.67
CA GLY A 158 9.57 -12.25 16.93
C GLY A 158 9.40 -11.43 18.20
N ARG A 159 8.35 -11.65 19.02
CA ARG A 159 8.11 -10.89 20.26
C ARG A 159 9.30 -10.92 21.21
N GLU A 160 9.89 -12.08 21.46
CA GLU A 160 11.04 -12.23 22.39
C GLU A 160 12.26 -11.45 21.90
N ASN A 161 12.50 -11.46 20.59
CA ASN A 161 13.57 -10.68 19.97
C ASN A 161 13.34 -9.18 20.16
N LEU A 162 12.13 -8.70 19.97
CA LEU A 162 11.78 -7.28 20.19
C LEU A 162 11.95 -6.87 21.65
N LEU A 163 11.54 -7.71 22.61
CA LEU A 163 11.77 -7.45 24.02
C LEU A 163 13.26 -7.38 24.36
N SER A 164 14.05 -8.30 23.81
CA SER A 164 15.51 -8.30 23.97
C SER A 164 16.16 -7.03 23.38
N TRP A 165 15.71 -6.56 22.21
CA TRP A 165 16.15 -5.30 21.61
C TRP A 165 15.81 -4.11 22.49
N GLN A 166 14.60 -4.05 23.00
CA GLN A 166 14.15 -2.98 23.91
C GLN A 166 15.00 -2.91 25.18
N GLN A 167 15.36 -4.06 25.76
CA GLN A 167 16.19 -4.13 26.97
C GLN A 167 17.64 -3.72 26.73
N ARG A 168 18.22 -4.11 25.60
CA ARG A 168 19.62 -3.76 25.23
C ARG A 168 19.78 -2.30 24.83
N GLY A 169 18.69 -1.66 24.45
CA GLY A 169 18.72 -0.38 23.76
C GLY A 169 19.20 -0.55 22.30
N PHE A 170 19.21 0.54 21.57
CA PHE A 170 19.63 0.62 20.18
C PHE A 170 20.39 1.92 19.92
N ASN A 171 21.33 1.86 18.99
CA ASN A 171 22.28 2.96 18.74
C ASN A 171 21.83 3.84 17.56
N ASN A 172 20.87 3.38 16.75
CA ASN A 172 20.41 4.06 15.56
C ASN A 172 18.94 4.46 15.70
N SER A 173 18.58 5.57 15.05
CA SER A 173 17.19 6.00 14.88
C SER A 173 17.05 6.72 13.54
N PHE A 174 15.94 6.51 12.85
CA PHE A 174 15.60 7.15 11.58
C PHE A 174 14.47 8.15 11.74
#